data_5a3f61e1e8f9060941cd9665b532d94c
#
_entry.id   5a3f61e1e8f9060941cd9665b532d94c
#
_cell.length_a   1.000
_cell.length_b   1.000
_cell.length_c   1.000
_cell.angle_alpha   90.00
_cell.angle_beta   90.00
_cell.angle_gamma   90.00
#
_symmetry.space_group_name_H-M   'P 1'
#
loop_
_entity.id
_entity.type
_entity.pdbx_description
1 polymer ?
#
loop_
_entity_poly.entity_id
_entity_poly.type
_entity_poly.pdbx_seq_one_letter_code
_entity_poly.pdbx_strand_id
1 'polypeptide(L)'
;MKTPTLLITAALSLSAANAYAAGLPQSATLKYSGSYGIPATMTFTRSGNQYTIVSRIKVPMYSIRFESGGTISGNTLRPKYYKDVRGGKLYAEAKFSGNSITYGKVGSSETAKTGGTTLDLFTLAWQLAANDARLPSGLNITNGKKLYPVSGMTKVGSENYKIGGGTTTVNKYRVKRGDDTVTYSFAPAFNNIPAEINYTDDGKTYDLKLTSVIIDGKAVKP
;
A
#
# COMPACT_ATOMS: atom_id res chain seq x y z
N MET A 1 -5.11 -67.73 23.92
CA MET A 1 -4.75 -66.34 24.24
C MET A 1 -4.79 -65.55 22.96
N LYS A 2 -5.77 -64.63 22.81
CA LYS A 2 -5.93 -63.78 21.61
C LYS A 2 -5.44 -62.36 22.01
N THR A 3 -4.38 -61.88 21.36
CA THR A 3 -3.83 -60.55 21.53
C THR A 3 -4.65 -59.51 20.74
N PRO A 4 -5.08 -58.38 21.30
CA PRO A 4 -5.78 -57.37 20.53
C PRO A 4 -4.77 -56.46 19.84
N THR A 5 -4.90 -56.31 18.53
CA THR A 5 -4.16 -55.37 17.70
C THR A 5 -4.76 -53.95 17.85
N LEU A 6 -4.00 -53.05 18.41
CA LEU A 6 -4.39 -51.63 18.55
C LEU A 6 -4.13 -50.89 17.23
N LEU A 7 -5.19 -50.48 16.53
CA LEU A 7 -5.09 -49.59 15.37
C LEU A 7 -4.99 -48.15 15.85
N ILE A 8 -3.81 -47.53 15.67
CA ILE A 8 -3.59 -46.10 15.90
C ILE A 8 -3.94 -45.36 14.59
N THR A 9 -5.09 -44.71 14.58
CA THR A 9 -5.48 -43.81 13.49
C THR A 9 -4.80 -42.44 13.70
N ALA A 10 -3.75 -42.17 12.93
CA ALA A 10 -3.14 -40.85 12.87
C ALA A 10 -4.02 -39.89 12.08
N ALA A 11 -4.67 -38.95 12.74
CA ALA A 11 -5.39 -37.87 12.11
C ALA A 11 -4.37 -36.82 11.58
N LEU A 12 -4.12 -36.83 10.26
CA LEU A 12 -3.43 -35.74 9.58
C LEU A 12 -4.36 -34.52 9.57
N SER A 13 -4.07 -33.54 10.40
CA SER A 13 -4.63 -32.20 10.30
C SER A 13 -4.00 -31.51 9.09
N LEU A 14 -4.68 -31.53 7.93
CA LEU A 14 -4.37 -30.63 6.82
C LEU A 14 -4.69 -29.19 7.29
N SER A 15 -3.66 -28.44 7.64
CA SER A 15 -3.76 -27.00 7.70
C SER A 15 -3.94 -26.49 6.25
N ALA A 16 -5.18 -26.13 5.88
CA ALA A 16 -5.46 -25.46 4.63
C ALA A 16 -4.73 -24.12 4.64
N ALA A 17 -3.55 -24.05 4.04
CA ALA A 17 -2.93 -22.80 3.64
C ALA A 17 -3.90 -22.15 2.65
N ASN A 18 -4.58 -21.07 3.08
CA ASN A 18 -5.38 -20.28 2.18
C ASN A 18 -4.43 -19.62 1.17
N ALA A 19 -4.21 -20.28 0.04
CA ALA A 19 -3.57 -19.68 -1.12
C ALA A 19 -4.53 -18.61 -1.65
N TYR A 20 -4.33 -17.37 -1.24
CA TYR A 20 -4.99 -16.24 -1.89
C TYR A 20 -4.53 -16.23 -3.36
N ALA A 21 -5.48 -16.17 -4.28
CA ALA A 21 -5.16 -16.08 -5.70
C ALA A 21 -4.22 -14.89 -5.95
N ALA A 22 -3.16 -15.10 -6.73
CA ALA A 22 -2.21 -14.04 -7.08
C ALA A 22 -2.97 -12.89 -7.75
N GLY A 23 -2.93 -11.70 -7.14
CA GLY A 23 -3.60 -10.51 -7.66
C GLY A 23 -4.06 -9.55 -6.56
N LEU A 24 -4.60 -8.42 -6.98
CA LEU A 24 -5.19 -7.44 -6.07
C LEU A 24 -6.51 -7.97 -5.50
N PRO A 25 -6.76 -7.80 -4.17
CA PRO A 25 -8.01 -8.22 -3.54
C PRO A 25 -9.20 -7.38 -4.03
N GLN A 26 -10.42 -7.86 -3.78
CA GLN A 26 -11.63 -7.04 -3.95
C GLN A 26 -11.69 -5.93 -2.90
N SER A 27 -11.30 -6.25 -1.67
CA SER A 27 -11.18 -5.29 -0.60
C SER A 27 -10.03 -5.64 0.35
N ALA A 28 -9.39 -4.62 0.92
CA ALA A 28 -8.45 -4.79 2.02
C ALA A 28 -8.61 -3.64 3.01
N THR A 29 -8.53 -3.97 4.30
CA THR A 29 -8.42 -3.00 5.38
C THR A 29 -7.14 -3.28 6.16
N LEU A 30 -6.22 -2.36 6.10
CA LEU A 30 -4.89 -2.43 6.69
C LEU A 30 -4.84 -1.44 7.86
N LYS A 31 -4.56 -1.93 9.07
CA LYS A 31 -4.33 -1.07 10.23
C LYS A 31 -2.84 -0.91 10.46
N TYR A 32 -2.41 0.32 10.70
CA TYR A 32 -1.02 0.67 10.94
C TYR A 32 -0.85 1.36 12.29
N SER A 33 0.32 1.18 12.87
CA SER A 33 0.88 2.08 13.88
C SER A 33 1.79 3.06 13.17
N GLY A 34 1.53 4.33 13.29
CA GLY A 34 2.37 5.40 12.76
C GLY A 34 3.43 5.85 13.76
N SER A 35 4.22 6.85 13.39
CA SER A 35 5.17 7.51 14.29
C SER A 35 4.49 7.91 15.60
N TYR A 36 5.16 7.70 16.72
CA TYR A 36 4.64 7.94 18.08
C TYR A 36 3.36 7.15 18.42
N GLY A 37 3.13 5.98 17.79
CA GLY A 37 1.96 5.15 18.04
C GLY A 37 0.65 5.71 17.46
N ILE A 38 0.71 6.72 16.60
CA ILE A 38 -0.49 7.32 15.97
C ILE A 38 -1.15 6.28 15.07
N PRO A 39 -2.44 5.96 15.28
CA PRO A 39 -3.13 4.96 14.49
C PRO A 39 -3.41 5.48 13.07
N ALA A 40 -3.20 4.62 12.08
CA ALA A 40 -3.60 4.86 10.72
C ALA A 40 -4.34 3.65 10.14
N THR A 41 -5.19 3.91 9.16
CA THR A 41 -5.93 2.86 8.46
C THR A 41 -5.88 3.14 6.97
N MET A 42 -5.55 2.12 6.17
CA MET A 42 -5.68 2.18 4.72
C MET A 42 -6.71 1.17 4.26
N THR A 43 -7.63 1.60 3.42
CA THR A 43 -8.57 0.72 2.73
C THR A 43 -8.28 0.72 1.24
N PHE A 44 -8.30 -0.45 0.66
CA PHE A 44 -8.34 -0.65 -0.79
C PHE A 44 -9.68 -1.29 -1.13
N THR A 45 -10.35 -0.77 -2.13
CA THR A 45 -11.59 -1.36 -2.65
C THR A 45 -11.55 -1.39 -4.17
N ARG A 46 -12.05 -2.49 -4.73
CA ARG A 46 -12.22 -2.70 -6.16
C ARG A 46 -13.69 -2.93 -6.48
N SER A 47 -14.19 -2.26 -7.53
CA SER A 47 -15.52 -2.47 -8.07
C SER A 47 -15.41 -2.51 -9.59
N GLY A 48 -15.60 -3.70 -10.16
CA GLY A 48 -15.33 -3.93 -11.59
C GLY A 48 -13.89 -3.58 -11.96
N ASN A 49 -13.73 -2.63 -12.86
CA ASN A 49 -12.43 -2.11 -13.30
C ASN A 49 -12.01 -0.82 -12.59
N GLN A 50 -12.66 -0.43 -11.51
CA GLN A 50 -12.31 0.75 -10.73
C GLN A 50 -11.70 0.35 -9.39
N TYR A 51 -10.83 1.22 -8.84
CA TYR A 51 -10.32 1.10 -7.49
C TYR A 51 -10.38 2.41 -6.74
N THR A 52 -10.42 2.31 -5.43
CA THR A 52 -10.26 3.43 -4.50
C THR A 52 -9.33 3.02 -3.37
N ILE A 53 -8.40 3.89 -3.02
CA ILE A 53 -7.52 3.74 -1.85
C ILE A 53 -7.80 4.93 -0.94
N VAL A 54 -8.08 4.68 0.33
CA VAL A 54 -8.26 5.73 1.33
C VAL A 54 -7.37 5.44 2.53
N SER A 55 -6.44 6.34 2.81
CA SER A 55 -5.61 6.30 4.03
C SER A 55 -6.07 7.39 4.99
N ARG A 56 -6.28 7.02 6.27
CA ARG A 56 -6.66 7.93 7.35
C ARG A 56 -5.66 7.84 8.48
N ILE A 57 -5.17 8.99 8.91
CA ILE A 57 -4.26 9.13 10.05
C ILE A 57 -4.95 10.04 11.06
N LYS A 58 -5.15 9.55 12.29
CA LYS A 58 -5.78 10.31 13.37
C LYS A 58 -4.68 10.91 14.25
N VAL A 59 -4.31 12.16 13.99
CA VAL A 59 -3.43 12.90 14.90
C VAL A 59 -4.26 13.65 15.97
N PRO A 60 -3.69 13.99 17.13
CA PRO A 60 -4.41 14.82 18.10
C PRO A 60 -4.91 16.10 17.46
N MET A 61 -6.19 16.45 17.70
CA MET A 61 -6.88 17.66 17.28
C MET A 61 -7.23 17.76 15.78
N TYR A 62 -6.69 16.92 14.87
CA TYR A 62 -7.16 16.91 13.47
C TYR A 62 -6.91 15.55 12.79
N SER A 63 -7.52 15.34 11.64
CA SER A 63 -7.33 14.13 10.83
C SER A 63 -6.67 14.46 9.50
N ILE A 64 -5.85 13.53 9.02
CA ILE A 64 -5.33 13.54 7.66
C ILE A 64 -6.00 12.39 6.90
N ARG A 65 -6.51 12.68 5.72
CA ARG A 65 -7.09 11.69 4.82
C ARG A 65 -6.47 11.85 3.44
N PHE A 66 -5.85 10.80 2.97
CA PHE A 66 -5.43 10.68 1.59
C PHE A 66 -6.41 9.79 0.84
N GLU A 67 -6.74 10.16 -0.37
CA GLU A 67 -7.62 9.39 -1.23
C GLU A 67 -7.07 9.37 -2.64
N SER A 68 -6.98 8.20 -3.23
CA SER A 68 -6.69 8.04 -4.64
C SER A 68 -7.65 7.02 -5.26
N GLY A 69 -7.88 7.16 -6.54
CA GLY A 69 -8.73 6.24 -7.27
C GLY A 69 -8.54 6.35 -8.78
N GLY A 70 -8.97 5.31 -9.45
CA GLY A 70 -8.79 5.22 -10.90
C GLY A 70 -9.29 3.89 -11.44
N THR A 71 -8.63 3.39 -12.48
CA THR A 71 -8.99 2.14 -13.15
C THR A 71 -7.92 1.07 -12.98
N ILE A 72 -8.35 -0.19 -13.03
CA ILE A 72 -7.49 -1.38 -13.04
C ILE A 72 -7.65 -2.08 -14.38
N SER A 73 -6.53 -2.45 -15.00
CA SER A 73 -6.49 -3.31 -16.17
C SER A 73 -5.47 -4.44 -15.89
N GLY A 74 -5.97 -5.67 -15.71
CA GLY A 74 -5.16 -6.76 -15.17
C GLY A 74 -4.61 -6.38 -13.78
N ASN A 75 -3.29 -6.36 -13.63
CA ASN A 75 -2.59 -5.93 -12.41
C ASN A 75 -2.08 -4.48 -12.47
N THR A 76 -2.50 -3.69 -13.46
CA THR A 76 -2.04 -2.33 -13.63
C THR A 76 -3.08 -1.34 -13.12
N LEU A 77 -2.69 -0.53 -12.13
CA LEU A 77 -3.48 0.56 -11.60
C LEU A 77 -3.17 1.85 -12.36
N ARG A 78 -4.22 2.55 -12.77
CA ARG A 78 -4.15 3.83 -13.48
C ARG A 78 -4.93 4.86 -12.70
N PRO A 79 -4.28 5.73 -11.90
CA PRO A 79 -4.99 6.74 -11.12
C PRO A 79 -5.65 7.77 -12.03
N LYS A 80 -6.79 8.27 -11.58
CA LYS A 80 -7.48 9.41 -12.15
C LYS A 80 -7.38 10.63 -11.26
N TYR A 81 -7.29 10.40 -9.94
CA TYR A 81 -7.17 11.47 -8.97
C TYR A 81 -6.41 11.03 -7.72
N TYR A 82 -5.85 12.01 -7.03
CA TYR A 82 -5.32 11.92 -5.68
C TYR A 82 -5.75 13.18 -4.90
N LYS A 83 -6.06 13.03 -3.62
CA LYS A 83 -6.44 14.12 -2.71
C LYS A 83 -5.73 13.98 -1.37
N ASP A 84 -5.20 15.08 -0.86
CA ASP A 84 -4.71 15.27 0.52
C ASP A 84 -5.71 16.19 1.24
N VAL A 85 -6.42 15.65 2.23
CA VAL A 85 -7.43 16.37 3.01
C VAL A 85 -6.96 16.45 4.45
N ARG A 86 -6.87 17.64 5.00
CA ARG A 86 -6.38 17.91 6.35
C ARG A 86 -7.44 18.68 7.15
N GLY A 87 -7.83 18.15 8.32
CA GLY A 87 -8.91 18.75 9.12
C GLY A 87 -10.22 18.96 8.35
N GLY A 88 -10.55 18.02 7.43
CA GLY A 88 -11.76 18.09 6.59
C GLY A 88 -11.66 19.01 5.38
N LYS A 89 -10.57 19.77 5.20
CA LYS A 89 -10.36 20.69 4.07
C LYS A 89 -9.37 20.10 3.08
N LEU A 90 -9.67 20.23 1.76
CA LEU A 90 -8.72 19.87 0.70
C LEU A 90 -7.47 20.73 0.83
N TYR A 91 -6.30 20.08 0.93
CA TYR A 91 -5.01 20.75 1.06
C TYR A 91 -4.22 20.73 -0.24
N ALA A 92 -4.17 19.57 -0.89
CA ALA A 92 -3.51 19.39 -2.18
C ALA A 92 -4.24 18.30 -2.98
N GLU A 93 -4.12 18.34 -4.30
CA GLU A 93 -4.69 17.32 -5.17
C GLU A 93 -3.79 17.05 -6.38
N ALA A 94 -4.04 15.91 -7.04
CA ALA A 94 -3.54 15.63 -8.38
C ALA A 94 -4.66 15.03 -9.23
N LYS A 95 -4.74 15.46 -10.50
CA LYS A 95 -5.65 14.92 -11.51
C LYS A 95 -4.83 14.39 -12.67
N PHE A 96 -5.08 13.14 -13.03
CA PHE A 96 -4.32 12.43 -14.06
C PHE A 96 -5.15 12.36 -15.33
N SER A 97 -4.58 12.78 -16.46
CA SER A 97 -5.26 12.80 -17.77
C SER A 97 -4.29 12.41 -18.87
N GLY A 98 -4.36 11.14 -19.30
CA GLY A 98 -3.45 10.62 -20.34
C GLY A 98 -1.98 10.81 -19.96
N ASN A 99 -1.25 11.58 -20.77
CA ASN A 99 0.17 11.89 -20.56
C ASN A 99 0.39 13.22 -19.82
N SER A 100 -0.61 13.71 -19.08
CA SER A 100 -0.48 14.94 -18.30
C SER A 100 -1.03 14.76 -16.89
N ILE A 101 -0.50 15.55 -15.96
CA ILE A 101 -0.94 15.62 -14.58
C ILE A 101 -1.09 17.09 -14.19
N THR A 102 -2.22 17.43 -13.56
CA THR A 102 -2.39 18.70 -12.84
C THR A 102 -2.30 18.44 -11.36
N TYR A 103 -1.40 19.10 -10.64
CA TYR A 103 -1.14 18.86 -9.22
C TYR A 103 -0.80 20.17 -8.52
N GLY A 104 -1.01 20.22 -7.22
CA GLY A 104 -0.65 21.39 -6.40
C GLY A 104 -1.47 21.50 -5.13
N LYS A 105 -1.08 22.47 -4.29
CA LYS A 105 -1.90 22.94 -3.17
C LYS A 105 -3.12 23.67 -3.72
N VAL A 106 -4.22 23.68 -2.97
CA VAL A 106 -5.42 24.46 -3.32
C VAL A 106 -5.04 25.92 -3.55
N GLY A 107 -5.43 26.46 -4.70
CA GLY A 107 -5.10 27.82 -5.13
C GLY A 107 -3.73 27.98 -5.82
N SER A 108 -2.95 26.89 -5.95
CA SER A 108 -1.64 26.93 -6.64
C SER A 108 -1.36 25.59 -7.28
N SER A 109 -1.92 25.37 -8.46
CA SER A 109 -1.74 24.12 -9.22
C SER A 109 -0.88 24.35 -10.48
N GLU A 110 -0.15 23.30 -10.83
CA GLU A 110 0.70 23.23 -12.02
C GLU A 110 0.23 22.08 -12.90
N THR A 111 0.48 22.17 -14.21
CA THR A 111 0.24 21.09 -15.15
C THR A 111 1.56 20.70 -15.81
N ALA A 112 1.89 19.41 -15.76
CA ALA A 112 3.07 18.85 -16.39
C ALA A 112 2.69 17.76 -17.40
N LYS A 113 3.46 17.67 -18.48
CA LYS A 113 3.45 16.50 -19.39
C LYS A 113 4.36 15.44 -18.78
N THR A 114 3.90 14.18 -18.79
CA THR A 114 4.67 13.05 -18.26
C THR A 114 4.96 12.08 -19.41
N GLY A 115 6.23 11.76 -19.60
CA GLY A 115 6.68 10.81 -20.64
C GLY A 115 6.47 9.33 -20.31
N GLY A 116 5.87 9.03 -19.15
CA GLY A 116 5.73 7.65 -18.66
C GLY A 116 4.62 7.50 -17.64
N THR A 117 4.66 6.42 -16.89
CA THR A 117 3.69 6.13 -15.82
C THR A 117 3.79 7.16 -14.71
N THR A 118 2.66 7.70 -14.26
CA THR A 118 2.60 8.61 -13.11
C THR A 118 1.63 8.05 -12.08
N LEU A 119 2.10 7.90 -10.84
CA LEU A 119 1.33 7.36 -9.73
C LEU A 119 1.43 8.29 -8.51
N ASP A 120 0.43 8.23 -7.63
CA ASP A 120 0.59 8.76 -6.28
C ASP A 120 1.25 7.72 -5.36
N LEU A 121 1.66 8.16 -4.15
CA LEU A 121 2.37 7.31 -3.18
C LEU A 121 1.60 6.04 -2.80
N PHE A 122 0.28 6.12 -2.65
CA PHE A 122 -0.54 4.99 -2.21
C PHE A 122 -0.87 4.05 -3.37
N THR A 123 -1.16 4.61 -4.55
CA THR A 123 -1.32 3.81 -5.77
C THR A 123 -0.02 3.06 -6.09
N LEU A 124 1.16 3.70 -5.91
CA LEU A 124 2.43 3.01 -6.11
C LEU A 124 2.62 1.84 -5.13
N ALA A 125 2.26 2.01 -3.85
CA ALA A 125 2.35 0.91 -2.89
C ALA A 125 1.56 -0.33 -3.35
N TRP A 126 0.34 -0.14 -3.80
CA TRP A 126 -0.50 -1.23 -4.32
C TRP A 126 -0.05 -1.73 -5.70
N GLN A 127 0.51 -0.86 -6.55
CA GLN A 127 1.07 -1.28 -7.84
C GLN A 127 2.31 -2.17 -7.64
N LEU A 128 3.17 -1.83 -6.68
CA LEU A 128 4.32 -2.67 -6.33
C LEU A 128 3.87 -4.00 -5.73
N ALA A 129 2.83 -3.99 -4.88
CA ALA A 129 2.22 -5.22 -4.37
C ALA A 129 1.72 -6.14 -5.49
N ALA A 130 1.04 -5.58 -6.50
CA ALA A 130 0.50 -6.31 -7.64
C ALA A 130 1.57 -6.84 -8.60
N ASN A 131 2.76 -6.23 -8.61
CA ASN A 131 3.87 -6.52 -9.54
C ASN A 131 5.09 -7.14 -8.86
N ASP A 132 4.92 -7.82 -7.73
CA ASP A 132 6.02 -8.45 -6.98
C ASP A 132 7.18 -7.48 -6.72
N ALA A 133 6.85 -6.27 -6.29
CA ALA A 133 7.79 -5.18 -6.05
C ALA A 133 8.64 -4.80 -7.28
N ARG A 134 8.08 -4.84 -8.48
CA ARG A 134 8.74 -4.33 -9.70
C ARG A 134 8.22 -2.95 -10.06
N LEU A 135 9.16 -2.01 -10.27
CA LEU A 135 8.80 -0.66 -10.72
C LEU A 135 8.28 -0.64 -12.16
N PRO A 136 7.23 0.12 -12.44
CA PRO A 136 6.91 0.52 -13.82
C PRO A 136 8.07 1.32 -14.43
N SER A 137 8.30 1.17 -15.73
CA SER A 137 9.29 1.97 -16.45
C SER A 137 8.87 3.44 -16.56
N GLY A 138 9.83 4.36 -16.56
CA GLY A 138 9.58 5.80 -16.72
C GLY A 138 8.63 6.38 -15.65
N LEU A 139 8.73 5.86 -14.41
CA LEU A 139 7.81 6.23 -13.33
C LEU A 139 8.07 7.64 -12.82
N ASN A 140 6.98 8.39 -12.63
CA ASN A 140 6.93 9.59 -11.81
C ASN A 140 6.00 9.36 -10.61
N ILE A 141 6.30 9.99 -9.47
CA ILE A 141 5.48 9.93 -8.26
C ILE A 141 5.02 11.33 -7.89
N THR A 142 3.74 11.46 -7.50
CA THR A 142 3.23 12.68 -6.88
C THR A 142 2.76 12.43 -5.46
N ASN A 143 2.91 13.44 -4.61
CA ASN A 143 2.26 13.54 -3.29
C ASN A 143 1.12 14.59 -3.30
N GLY A 144 0.64 14.95 -4.49
CA GLY A 144 -0.37 15.98 -4.71
C GLY A 144 0.19 17.40 -4.74
N LYS A 145 1.34 17.67 -4.11
CA LYS A 145 1.98 19.01 -4.07
C LYS A 145 3.10 19.14 -5.10
N LYS A 146 3.82 18.07 -5.34
CA LYS A 146 5.01 18.01 -6.19
C LYS A 146 5.00 16.75 -7.04
N LEU A 147 5.71 16.80 -8.14
CA LEU A 147 5.97 15.67 -9.03
C LEU A 147 7.46 15.33 -8.99
N TYR A 148 7.77 14.06 -8.82
CA TYR A 148 9.14 13.57 -8.70
C TYR A 148 9.41 12.46 -9.71
N PRO A 149 10.48 12.54 -10.49
CA PRO A 149 10.94 11.41 -11.28
C PRO A 149 11.47 10.32 -10.35
N VAL A 150 11.20 9.06 -10.67
CA VAL A 150 11.75 7.90 -9.97
C VAL A 150 12.97 7.40 -10.72
N SER A 151 14.12 7.40 -10.06
CA SER A 151 15.39 6.97 -10.66
C SER A 151 15.71 5.49 -10.40
N GLY A 152 15.01 4.84 -9.47
CA GLY A 152 15.21 3.42 -9.19
C GLY A 152 14.60 2.94 -7.89
N MET A 153 14.68 1.62 -7.69
CA MET A 153 14.30 0.95 -6.46
C MET A 153 15.33 -0.11 -6.11
N THR A 154 15.65 -0.23 -4.84
CA THR A 154 16.61 -1.21 -4.32
C THR A 154 15.97 -1.97 -3.16
N LYS A 155 16.08 -3.31 -3.16
CA LYS A 155 15.77 -4.11 -1.97
C LYS A 155 16.83 -3.84 -0.91
N VAL A 156 16.43 -3.37 0.27
CA VAL A 156 17.34 -2.99 1.37
C VAL A 156 17.38 -4.01 2.50
N GLY A 157 16.56 -5.05 2.42
CA GLY A 157 16.57 -6.14 3.40
C GLY A 157 15.20 -6.74 3.65
N SER A 158 15.13 -7.49 4.74
CA SER A 158 13.89 -8.07 5.26
C SER A 158 13.85 -7.89 6.78
N GLU A 159 12.65 -7.80 7.34
CA GLU A 159 12.44 -7.58 8.77
C GLU A 159 11.20 -8.37 9.22
N ASN A 160 11.15 -8.75 10.50
CA ASN A 160 10.00 -9.45 11.06
C ASN A 160 9.03 -8.46 11.71
N TYR A 161 7.77 -8.48 11.28
CA TYR A 161 6.69 -7.67 11.84
C TYR A 161 5.68 -8.53 12.59
N LYS A 162 5.17 -7.99 13.70
CA LYS A 162 4.01 -8.58 14.40
C LYS A 162 2.73 -8.05 13.74
N ILE A 163 2.00 -8.94 13.08
CA ILE A 163 0.77 -8.61 12.34
C ILE A 163 -0.32 -9.59 12.74
N GLY A 164 -1.48 -9.09 13.19
CA GLY A 164 -2.64 -9.93 13.50
C GLY A 164 -2.41 -10.95 14.62
N GLY A 165 -1.44 -10.71 15.51
CA GLY A 165 -1.07 -11.62 16.62
C GLY A 165 -0.06 -12.70 16.25
N GLY A 166 0.42 -12.76 15.01
CA GLY A 166 1.52 -13.61 14.55
C GLY A 166 2.73 -12.78 14.11
N THR A 167 3.80 -13.45 13.72
CA THR A 167 5.02 -12.83 13.19
C THR A 167 5.21 -13.23 11.73
N THR A 168 5.48 -12.28 10.86
CA THR A 168 5.77 -12.52 9.45
C THR A 168 6.95 -11.70 8.98
N THR A 169 7.67 -12.23 7.97
CA THR A 169 8.75 -11.50 7.31
C THR A 169 8.15 -10.51 6.30
N VAL A 170 8.68 -9.30 6.31
CA VAL A 170 8.41 -8.28 5.30
C VAL A 170 9.67 -7.96 4.52
N ASN A 171 9.55 -7.75 3.22
CA ASN A 171 10.65 -7.33 2.35
C ASN A 171 10.63 -5.81 2.20
N LYS A 172 11.77 -5.15 2.45
CA LYS A 172 11.92 -3.69 2.43
C LYS A 172 12.58 -3.23 1.14
N TYR A 173 12.02 -2.17 0.56
CA TYR A 173 12.50 -1.56 -0.69
C TYR A 173 12.58 -0.05 -0.53
N ARG A 174 13.65 0.53 -1.03
CA ARG A 174 13.86 1.97 -1.10
C ARG A 174 13.65 2.44 -2.52
N VAL A 175 12.71 3.34 -2.72
CA VAL A 175 12.42 4.00 -4.00
C VAL A 175 13.04 5.39 -3.97
N LYS A 176 13.95 5.67 -4.90
CA LYS A 176 14.57 7.00 -5.04
C LYS A 176 13.71 7.88 -5.94
N ARG A 177 13.27 9.03 -5.41
CA ARG A 177 12.44 10.03 -6.10
C ARG A 177 13.08 11.42 -5.99
N GLY A 178 13.61 11.95 -7.07
CA GLY A 178 14.43 13.16 -7.00
C GLY A 178 15.56 12.99 -5.98
N ASP A 179 15.69 13.92 -5.03
CA ASP A 179 16.68 13.87 -3.95
C ASP A 179 16.18 13.11 -2.71
N ASP A 180 14.91 12.76 -2.66
CA ASP A 180 14.28 12.06 -1.55
C ASP A 180 14.15 10.55 -1.79
N THR A 181 13.81 9.83 -0.72
CA THR A 181 13.49 8.40 -0.79
C THR A 181 12.17 8.11 -0.10
N VAL A 182 11.47 7.09 -0.62
CA VAL A 182 10.34 6.46 0.04
C VAL A 182 10.68 5.00 0.30
N THR A 183 10.47 4.53 1.52
CA THR A 183 10.59 3.11 1.84
C THR A 183 9.21 2.46 1.81
N TYR A 184 9.11 1.37 1.09
CA TYR A 184 7.96 0.46 1.10
C TYR A 184 8.41 -0.89 1.62
N SER A 185 7.56 -1.53 2.44
CA SER A 185 7.74 -2.93 2.77
C SER A 185 6.51 -3.71 2.38
N PHE A 186 6.71 -4.96 1.96
CA PHE A 186 5.65 -5.85 1.53
C PHE A 186 5.69 -7.15 2.32
N ALA A 187 4.51 -7.69 2.64
CA ALA A 187 4.36 -8.94 3.37
C ALA A 187 4.00 -10.08 2.40
N PRO A 188 4.97 -10.96 2.02
CA PRO A 188 4.70 -12.06 1.08
C PRO A 188 3.62 -13.02 1.56
N ALA A 189 3.54 -13.27 2.88
CA ALA A 189 2.51 -14.12 3.47
C ALA A 189 1.07 -13.63 3.22
N PHE A 190 0.90 -12.37 2.80
CA PHE A 190 -0.39 -11.74 2.50
C PHE A 190 -0.44 -11.17 1.08
N ASN A 191 0.10 -11.91 0.10
CA ASN A 191 0.17 -11.48 -1.31
C ASN A 191 0.84 -10.11 -1.50
N ASN A 192 1.96 -9.90 -0.82
CA ASN A 192 2.76 -8.68 -0.92
C ASN A 192 1.98 -7.38 -0.59
N ILE A 193 0.94 -7.43 0.25
CA ILE A 193 0.27 -6.19 0.66
C ILE A 193 1.25 -5.20 1.27
N PRO A 194 0.99 -3.88 1.16
CA PRO A 194 1.86 -2.86 1.76
C PRO A 194 1.92 -3.00 3.28
N ALA A 195 3.10 -3.36 3.82
CA ALA A 195 3.32 -3.55 5.25
C ALA A 195 4.01 -2.36 5.91
N GLU A 196 4.68 -1.51 5.12
CA GLU A 196 5.25 -0.24 5.58
C GLU A 196 5.22 0.77 4.46
N ILE A 197 4.94 2.01 4.81
CA ILE A 197 5.16 3.19 3.97
C ILE A 197 5.85 4.22 4.84
N ASN A 198 7.11 4.52 4.52
CA ASN A 198 7.90 5.53 5.22
C ASN A 198 8.36 6.58 4.22
N TYR A 199 8.05 7.84 4.47
CA TYR A 199 8.46 8.95 3.62
C TYR A 199 8.57 10.25 4.43
N THR A 200 9.41 11.16 3.95
CA THR A 200 9.54 12.51 4.50
C THR A 200 8.82 13.51 3.59
N ASP A 201 8.10 14.43 4.18
CA ASP A 201 7.37 15.49 3.50
C ASP A 201 7.38 16.76 4.35
N ASP A 202 7.87 17.86 3.79
CA ASP A 202 8.04 19.15 4.49
C ASP A 202 8.76 19.00 5.86
N GLY A 203 9.85 18.22 5.90
CA GLY A 203 10.65 17.95 7.10
C GLY A 203 9.99 17.01 8.14
N LYS A 204 8.80 16.48 7.86
CA LYS A 204 8.11 15.53 8.72
C LYS A 204 8.20 14.12 8.15
N THR A 205 8.63 13.17 8.97
CA THR A 205 8.68 11.75 8.60
C THR A 205 7.37 11.08 9.00
N TYR A 206 6.77 10.41 8.04
CA TYR A 206 5.59 9.55 8.20
C TYR A 206 6.05 8.11 8.09
N ASP A 207 5.92 7.35 9.17
CA ASP A 207 6.25 5.93 9.23
C ASP A 207 4.99 5.15 9.61
N LEU A 208 4.48 4.35 8.70
CA LEU A 208 3.27 3.55 8.87
C LEU A 208 3.66 2.08 8.82
N LYS A 209 3.62 1.36 9.97
CA LYS A 209 3.91 -0.07 10.08
C LYS A 209 2.64 -0.87 10.31
N LEU A 210 2.42 -1.88 9.50
CA LEU A 210 1.24 -2.74 9.52
C LEU A 210 1.13 -3.53 10.81
N THR A 211 -0.07 -3.54 11.41
CA THR A 211 -0.37 -4.27 12.65
C THR A 211 -1.52 -5.27 12.49
N SER A 212 -2.42 -5.05 11.52
CA SER A 212 -3.57 -5.92 11.30
C SER A 212 -4.06 -5.85 9.86
N VAL A 213 -4.57 -6.95 9.35
CA VAL A 213 -5.01 -7.14 7.97
C VAL A 213 -6.39 -7.78 7.92
N ILE A 214 -7.27 -7.21 7.13
CA ILE A 214 -8.53 -7.82 6.70
C ILE A 214 -8.52 -7.83 5.18
N ILE A 215 -8.68 -8.98 4.55
CA ILE A 215 -8.78 -9.14 3.10
C ILE A 215 -10.13 -9.78 2.79
N ASP A 216 -10.90 -9.16 1.90
CA ASP A 216 -12.23 -9.62 1.46
C ASP A 216 -13.15 -9.99 2.64
N GLY A 217 -13.15 -9.10 3.67
CA GLY A 217 -13.95 -9.23 4.88
C GLY A 217 -13.43 -10.23 5.91
N LYS A 218 -12.31 -10.93 5.65
CA LYS A 218 -11.73 -11.93 6.56
C LYS A 218 -10.46 -11.40 7.21
N ALA A 219 -10.36 -11.49 8.54
CA ALA A 219 -9.12 -11.22 9.25
C ALA A 219 -8.06 -12.27 8.86
N VAL A 220 -6.87 -11.80 8.48
CA VAL A 220 -5.77 -12.65 8.04
C VAL A 220 -4.67 -12.64 9.09
N LYS A 221 -4.11 -13.83 9.34
CA LYS A 221 -2.97 -14.01 10.25
C LYS A 221 -1.83 -14.70 9.48
N PRO A 222 -0.55 -14.46 9.84
CA PRO A 222 0.58 -15.20 9.29
C PRO A 222 0.52 -16.68 9.59
#